data_a7822dbe0af4562acb094b7b5e6122e0
#
_entry.id   a7822dbe0af4562acb094b7b5e6122e0
#
_cell.length_a   1.000
_cell.length_b   1.000
_cell.length_c   1.000
_cell.angle_alpha   90.00
_cell.angle_beta   90.00
_cell.angle_gamma   90.00
#
_symmetry.space_group_name_H-M   'P 1'
#
loop_
_entity.id
_entity.type
_entity.pdbx_description
1 polymer ?
#
loop_
_entity_poly.entity_id
_entity_poly.type
_entity_poly.pdbx_seq_one_letter_code
_entity_poly.pdbx_strand_id
1 'polypeptide(L)'
;MDLTAMLGASFVGAFLYAFTTLLPVINPFSGAMFFVTLTGHLSDADRSYVAGRIALFSLIILMVCLFAGHIILGFFGISVGVLRCAGGIVLFAAGWNALNAPAQDGTSSPKMELPRSRLKAMAFYPFTLPLTTGPGAIAVTVAIGTTLPYNFSNLAGTILAILAVVAVIWLCFRYGDR
;
A
#
# COMPACT_ATOMS: atom_id res chain seq x y z
N MET A 1 0.24 31.40 -4.28
CA MET A 1 0.85 30.79 -3.08
C MET A 1 0.50 29.33 -3.14
N ASP A 2 1.46 28.46 -3.53
CA ASP A 2 1.16 27.06 -3.81
C ASP A 2 0.83 26.29 -2.53
N LEU A 3 -0.35 25.69 -2.47
CA LEU A 3 -0.81 24.89 -1.35
C LEU A 3 0.20 23.77 -1.01
N THR A 4 0.85 23.21 -2.03
CA THR A 4 1.93 22.21 -1.89
C THR A 4 3.17 22.78 -1.17
N ALA A 5 3.51 24.05 -1.38
CA ALA A 5 4.61 24.71 -0.69
C ALA A 5 4.28 24.99 0.79
N MET A 6 3.04 25.36 1.09
CA MET A 6 2.58 25.55 2.49
C MET A 6 2.49 24.22 3.26
N LEU A 7 1.97 23.18 2.62
CA LEU A 7 1.84 21.84 3.22
C LEU A 7 3.21 21.17 3.38
N GLY A 8 4.16 21.42 2.47
CA GLY A 8 5.51 20.85 2.52
C GLY A 8 6.48 21.58 3.46
N ALA A 9 6.08 22.68 4.10
CA ALA A 9 6.94 23.46 4.98
C ALA A 9 6.88 23.03 6.46
N SER A 10 5.99 22.11 6.83
CA SER A 10 5.80 21.69 8.22
C SER A 10 5.62 20.17 8.35
N PHE A 11 5.97 19.66 9.52
CA PHE A 11 5.73 18.25 9.90
C PHE A 11 4.27 17.81 9.63
N VAL A 12 3.31 18.60 10.08
CA VAL A 12 1.87 18.32 9.91
C VAL A 12 1.47 18.36 8.44
N GLY A 13 1.98 19.30 7.70
CA GLY A 13 1.70 19.40 6.27
C GLY A 13 2.25 18.22 5.48
N ALA A 14 3.48 17.79 5.74
CA ALA A 14 4.07 16.60 5.12
C ALA A 14 3.31 15.32 5.49
N PHE A 15 2.90 15.19 6.77
CA PHE A 15 2.07 14.08 7.22
C PHE A 15 0.72 14.04 6.47
N LEU A 16 -0.02 15.14 6.47
CA LEU A 16 -1.33 15.20 5.82
C LEU A 16 -1.22 14.93 4.32
N TYR A 17 -0.24 15.55 3.65
CA TYR A 17 -0.01 15.34 2.23
C TYR A 17 0.27 13.86 1.91
N ALA A 18 1.20 13.23 2.62
CA ALA A 18 1.55 11.84 2.38
C ALA A 18 0.39 10.89 2.75
N PHE A 19 -0.27 11.11 3.89
CA PHE A 19 -1.37 10.27 4.35
C PHE A 19 -2.58 10.33 3.40
N THR A 20 -3.03 11.54 3.05
CA THR A 20 -4.21 11.72 2.18
C THR A 20 -3.95 11.28 0.74
N THR A 21 -2.70 11.28 0.30
CA THR A 21 -2.32 10.81 -1.04
C THR A 21 -2.18 9.29 -1.08
N LEU A 22 -1.58 8.66 -0.06
CA LEU A 22 -1.35 7.22 -0.03
C LEU A 22 -2.61 6.42 0.32
N LEU A 23 -3.41 6.89 1.27
CA LEU A 23 -4.55 6.13 1.78
C LEU A 23 -5.57 5.75 0.69
N PRO A 24 -6.02 6.66 -0.21
CA PRO A 24 -6.95 6.31 -1.29
C PRO A 24 -6.33 5.36 -2.33
N VAL A 25 -5.04 5.53 -2.64
CA VAL A 25 -4.34 4.70 -3.64
C VAL A 25 -4.17 3.26 -3.16
N ILE A 26 -3.81 3.09 -1.90
CA ILE A 26 -3.67 1.77 -1.26
C ILE A 26 -5.03 1.12 -1.03
N ASN A 27 -6.06 1.94 -0.74
CA ASN A 27 -7.44 1.51 -0.49
C ASN A 27 -7.53 0.28 0.44
N PRO A 28 -7.13 0.41 1.71
CA PRO A 28 -7.04 -0.72 2.63
C PRO A 28 -8.41 -1.37 2.92
N PHE A 29 -9.51 -0.64 2.78
CA PHE A 29 -10.86 -1.16 2.97
C PHE A 29 -11.23 -2.19 1.90
N SER A 30 -11.04 -1.85 0.63
CA SER A 30 -11.27 -2.78 -0.48
C SER A 30 -10.31 -3.96 -0.41
N GLY A 31 -9.02 -3.70 -0.09
CA GLY A 31 -8.03 -4.75 0.13
C GLY A 31 -8.43 -5.75 1.23
N ALA A 32 -9.00 -5.25 2.33
CA ALA A 32 -9.46 -6.09 3.43
C ALA A 32 -10.64 -6.99 3.01
N MET A 33 -11.58 -6.48 2.23
CA MET A 33 -12.70 -7.29 1.71
C MET A 33 -12.19 -8.45 0.84
N PHE A 34 -11.26 -8.17 -0.09
CA PHE A 34 -10.61 -9.22 -0.88
C PHE A 34 -9.83 -10.20 -0.01
N PHE A 35 -9.10 -9.68 0.98
CA PHE A 35 -8.33 -10.50 1.91
C PHE A 35 -9.23 -11.49 2.66
N VAL A 36 -10.33 -11.02 3.24
CA VAL A 36 -11.30 -11.87 3.97
C VAL A 36 -11.89 -12.93 3.05
N THR A 37 -12.30 -12.55 1.84
CA THR A 37 -12.85 -13.47 0.85
C THR A 37 -11.84 -14.57 0.48
N LEU A 38 -10.60 -14.20 0.20
CA LEU A 38 -9.56 -15.16 -0.23
C LEU A 38 -9.00 -16.00 0.93
N THR A 39 -9.12 -15.53 2.17
CA THR A 39 -8.61 -16.21 3.37
C THR A 39 -9.70 -16.84 4.23
N GLY A 40 -10.94 -16.94 3.74
CA GLY A 40 -12.06 -17.51 4.47
C GLY A 40 -11.83 -18.97 4.94
N HIS A 41 -10.95 -19.69 4.25
CA HIS A 41 -10.53 -21.06 4.59
C HIS A 41 -9.43 -21.13 5.66
N LEU A 42 -8.82 -20.01 6.07
CA LEU A 42 -7.77 -19.97 7.08
C LEU A 42 -8.34 -19.86 8.49
N SER A 43 -7.57 -20.34 9.48
CA SER A 43 -7.85 -20.08 10.89
C SER A 43 -7.67 -18.59 11.22
N ASP A 44 -8.33 -18.09 12.28
CA ASP A 44 -8.20 -16.70 12.72
C ASP A 44 -6.76 -16.35 13.12
N ALA A 45 -6.02 -17.33 13.66
CA ALA A 45 -4.60 -17.17 14.01
C ALA A 45 -3.72 -17.02 12.76
N ASP A 46 -3.97 -17.82 11.72
CA ASP A 46 -3.23 -17.76 10.46
C ASP A 46 -3.56 -16.49 9.69
N ARG A 47 -4.84 -16.09 9.66
CA ARG A 47 -5.27 -14.83 9.05
C ARG A 47 -4.61 -13.63 9.72
N SER A 48 -4.58 -13.61 11.05
CA SER A 48 -3.89 -12.59 11.82
C SER A 48 -2.39 -12.53 11.52
N TYR A 49 -1.75 -13.68 11.40
CA TYR A 49 -0.34 -13.78 11.02
C TYR A 49 -0.09 -13.20 9.63
N VAL A 50 -0.93 -13.57 8.65
CA VAL A 50 -0.84 -13.07 7.27
C VAL A 50 -1.05 -11.55 7.23
N ALA A 51 -2.06 -11.01 7.93
CA ALA A 51 -2.30 -9.56 8.03
C ALA A 51 -1.09 -8.80 8.59
N GLY A 52 -0.46 -9.32 9.66
CA GLY A 52 0.77 -8.73 10.20
C GLY A 52 1.95 -8.76 9.21
N ARG A 53 2.06 -9.84 8.42
CA ARG A 53 3.10 -9.94 7.38
C ARG A 53 2.86 -9.00 6.20
N ILE A 54 1.61 -8.82 5.78
CA ILE A 54 1.24 -7.83 4.75
C ILE A 54 1.63 -6.43 5.21
N ALA A 55 1.27 -6.04 6.42
CA ALA A 55 1.64 -4.74 6.99
C ALA A 55 3.16 -4.54 7.02
N LEU A 56 3.92 -5.55 7.45
CA LEU A 56 5.37 -5.49 7.48
C LEU A 56 5.98 -5.35 6.08
N PHE A 57 5.54 -6.15 5.12
CA PHE A 57 6.04 -6.08 3.74
C PHE A 57 5.66 -4.76 3.08
N SER A 58 4.43 -4.25 3.29
CA SER A 58 4.02 -2.93 2.82
C SER A 58 4.90 -1.83 3.40
N LEU A 59 5.19 -1.88 4.70
CA LEU A 59 6.09 -0.92 5.34
C LEU A 59 7.48 -0.93 4.70
N ILE A 60 8.07 -2.11 4.52
CA ILE A 60 9.41 -2.25 3.90
C ILE A 60 9.41 -1.68 2.48
N ILE A 61 8.43 -2.04 1.66
CA ILE A 61 8.33 -1.57 0.27
C ILE A 61 8.19 -0.04 0.23
N LEU A 62 7.26 0.52 1.01
CA LEU A 62 7.02 1.96 1.03
C LEU A 62 8.25 2.73 1.54
N MET A 63 8.96 2.22 2.56
CA MET A 63 10.20 2.83 3.04
C MET A 63 11.32 2.76 1.99
N VAL A 64 11.51 1.63 1.33
CA VAL A 64 12.48 1.51 0.23
C VAL A 64 12.14 2.47 -0.90
N CYS A 65 10.87 2.56 -1.29
CA CYS A 65 10.42 3.49 -2.33
C CYS A 65 10.62 4.96 -1.93
N LEU A 66 10.40 5.31 -0.67
CA LEU A 66 10.60 6.66 -0.17
C LEU A 66 12.08 7.09 -0.28
N PHE A 67 13.00 6.23 0.18
CA PHE A 67 14.43 6.58 0.27
C PHE A 67 15.23 6.28 -1.00
N ALA A 68 14.99 5.12 -1.62
CA ALA A 68 15.75 4.67 -2.77
C ALA A 68 15.08 4.95 -4.12
N GLY A 69 13.78 5.32 -4.12
CA GLY A 69 13.01 5.46 -5.35
C GLY A 69 13.61 6.46 -6.34
N HIS A 70 14.08 7.62 -5.87
CA HIS A 70 14.70 8.62 -6.73
C HIS A 70 16.04 8.15 -7.32
N ILE A 71 16.84 7.39 -6.56
CA ILE A 71 18.12 6.82 -7.02
C ILE A 71 17.85 5.81 -8.12
N ILE A 72 16.87 4.91 -7.88
CA ILE A 72 16.47 3.89 -8.85
C ILE A 72 15.99 4.53 -10.15
N LEU A 73 15.10 5.52 -10.06
CA LEU A 73 14.61 6.25 -11.24
C LEU A 73 15.74 6.96 -11.99
N GLY A 74 16.64 7.60 -11.27
CA GLY A 74 17.81 8.28 -11.86
C GLY A 74 18.73 7.31 -12.59
N PHE A 75 18.98 6.13 -12.01
CA PHE A 75 19.78 5.07 -12.64
C PHE A 75 19.17 4.58 -13.96
N PHE A 76 17.85 4.41 -14.03
CA PHE A 76 17.15 3.99 -15.24
C PHE A 76 16.83 5.15 -16.20
N GLY A 77 17.15 6.39 -15.85
CA GLY A 77 16.78 7.56 -16.65
C GLY A 77 15.28 7.84 -16.74
N ILE A 78 14.50 7.32 -15.78
CA ILE A 78 13.03 7.47 -15.75
C ILE A 78 12.66 8.74 -14.98
N SER A 79 11.93 9.65 -15.61
CA SER A 79 11.42 10.82 -14.91
C SER A 79 10.25 10.50 -13.99
N VAL A 80 10.10 11.26 -12.90
CA VAL A 80 8.96 11.13 -11.97
C VAL A 80 7.63 11.34 -12.69
N GLY A 81 7.59 12.20 -13.72
CA GLY A 81 6.41 12.42 -14.55
C GLY A 81 5.98 11.15 -15.30
N VAL A 82 6.93 10.46 -15.92
CA VAL A 82 6.67 9.15 -16.59
C VAL A 82 6.18 8.11 -15.60
N LEU A 83 6.80 8.04 -14.41
CA LEU A 83 6.36 7.12 -13.36
C LEU A 83 4.93 7.41 -12.91
N ARG A 84 4.56 8.67 -12.72
CA ARG A 84 3.18 9.08 -12.34
C ARG A 84 2.16 8.70 -13.42
N CYS A 85 2.49 8.93 -14.69
CA CYS A 85 1.62 8.52 -15.81
C CYS A 85 1.45 6.99 -15.85
N ALA A 86 2.54 6.24 -15.76
CA ALA A 86 2.50 4.78 -15.76
C ALA A 86 1.70 4.25 -14.56
N GLY A 87 1.96 4.78 -13.35
CA GLY A 87 1.20 4.44 -12.14
C GLY A 87 -0.30 4.75 -12.27
N GLY A 88 -0.65 5.89 -12.86
CA GLY A 88 -2.04 6.26 -13.16
C GLY A 88 -2.73 5.29 -14.10
N ILE A 89 -2.06 4.87 -15.18
CA ILE A 89 -2.57 3.87 -16.14
C ILE A 89 -2.81 2.52 -15.44
N VAL A 90 -1.88 2.09 -14.58
CA VAL A 90 -2.03 0.82 -13.84
C VAL A 90 -3.20 0.91 -12.86
N LEU A 91 -3.38 2.03 -12.15
CA LEU A 91 -4.51 2.25 -11.26
C LEU A 91 -5.85 2.26 -12.01
N PHE A 92 -5.88 2.92 -13.17
CA PHE A 92 -7.05 2.90 -14.04
C PHE A 92 -7.40 1.49 -14.48
N ALA A 93 -6.42 0.72 -14.98
CA ALA A 93 -6.63 -0.67 -15.40
C ALA A 93 -7.09 -1.56 -14.24
N ALA A 94 -6.52 -1.40 -13.05
CA ALA A 94 -6.93 -2.14 -11.86
C ALA A 94 -8.37 -1.80 -11.45
N GLY A 95 -8.73 -0.52 -11.45
CA GLY A 95 -10.10 -0.05 -11.17
C GLY A 95 -11.10 -0.56 -12.21
N TRP A 96 -10.74 -0.52 -13.48
CA TRP A 96 -11.56 -1.06 -14.56
C TRP A 96 -11.82 -2.56 -14.41
N ASN A 97 -10.78 -3.32 -14.10
CA ASN A 97 -10.91 -4.76 -13.87
C ASN A 97 -11.78 -5.06 -12.65
N ALA A 98 -11.64 -4.28 -11.57
CA ALA A 98 -12.45 -4.43 -10.37
C ALA A 98 -13.95 -4.17 -10.63
N LEU A 99 -14.27 -3.16 -11.44
CA LEU A 99 -15.65 -2.84 -11.82
C LEU A 99 -16.30 -3.92 -12.71
N ASN A 100 -15.51 -4.59 -13.54
CA ASN A 100 -16.00 -5.62 -14.48
C ASN A 100 -15.81 -7.05 -13.94
N ALA A 101 -15.29 -7.23 -12.73
CA ALA A 101 -15.14 -8.54 -12.12
C ALA A 101 -16.52 -9.15 -11.85
N PRO A 102 -16.76 -10.43 -12.24
CA PRO A 102 -18.00 -11.11 -11.89
C PRO A 102 -18.14 -11.21 -10.37
N ALA A 103 -19.37 -11.09 -9.87
CA ALA A 103 -19.65 -11.29 -8.45
C ALA A 103 -19.18 -12.69 -8.03
N GLN A 104 -18.26 -12.76 -7.08
CA GLN A 104 -17.82 -14.05 -6.56
C GLN A 104 -18.88 -14.57 -5.59
N ASP A 105 -19.55 -15.64 -5.97
CA ASP A 105 -20.40 -16.40 -5.05
C ASP A 105 -19.51 -16.97 -3.94
N GLY A 106 -19.77 -16.52 -2.70
CA GLY A 106 -18.99 -16.90 -1.53
C GLY A 106 -19.20 -18.37 -1.15
N THR A 107 -18.55 -19.28 -1.86
CA THR A 107 -18.48 -20.66 -1.44
C THR A 107 -17.46 -20.80 -0.32
N SER A 108 -17.96 -20.97 0.90
CA SER A 108 -17.15 -21.28 2.08
C SER A 108 -16.48 -22.66 1.91
N SER A 109 -15.21 -22.64 1.55
CA SER A 109 -14.37 -23.84 1.54
C SER A 109 -14.04 -24.28 2.99
N PRO A 110 -13.84 -25.58 3.25
CA PRO A 110 -13.43 -26.07 4.57
C PRO A 110 -12.17 -25.38 5.06
N LYS A 111 -12.11 -25.02 6.35
CA LYS A 111 -10.93 -24.40 6.97
C LYS A 111 -9.73 -25.33 6.82
N MET A 112 -8.67 -24.84 6.22
CA MET A 112 -7.45 -25.59 5.93
C MET A 112 -6.27 -24.95 6.68
N GLU A 113 -5.55 -25.73 7.46
CA GLU A 113 -4.30 -25.28 8.07
C GLU A 113 -3.16 -25.34 7.04
N LEU A 114 -2.49 -24.22 6.81
CA LEU A 114 -1.37 -24.12 5.90
C LEU A 114 -0.04 -23.97 6.64
N PRO A 115 1.06 -24.55 6.11
CA PRO A 115 2.40 -24.33 6.66
C PRO A 115 2.75 -22.84 6.69
N ARG A 116 3.48 -22.40 7.73
CA ARG A 116 3.91 -20.99 7.90
C ARG A 116 4.69 -20.41 6.70
N SER A 117 5.45 -21.25 6.01
CA SER A 117 6.15 -20.86 4.78
C SER A 117 5.18 -20.46 3.67
N ARG A 118 4.09 -21.20 3.51
CA ARG A 118 3.04 -20.91 2.52
C ARG A 118 2.26 -19.65 2.88
N LEU A 119 1.90 -19.49 4.16
CA LEU A 119 1.24 -18.27 4.66
C LEU A 119 2.11 -17.03 4.43
N LYS A 120 3.43 -17.12 4.66
CA LYS A 120 4.38 -16.03 4.38
C LYS A 120 4.47 -15.71 2.89
N ALA A 121 4.51 -16.73 2.03
CA ALA A 121 4.53 -16.53 0.58
C ALA A 121 3.25 -15.86 0.09
N MET A 122 2.08 -16.30 0.56
CA MET A 122 0.79 -15.67 0.26
C MET A 122 0.72 -14.21 0.73
N ALA A 123 1.26 -13.91 1.91
CA ALA A 123 1.31 -12.55 2.43
C ALA A 123 2.10 -11.62 1.50
N PHE A 124 3.19 -12.09 0.90
CA PHE A 124 3.97 -11.31 -0.07
C PHE A 124 3.25 -11.24 -1.42
N TYR A 125 2.92 -12.39 -2.01
CA TYR A 125 2.20 -12.48 -3.27
C TYR A 125 1.00 -13.45 -3.13
N PRO A 126 -0.22 -13.03 -3.44
CA PRO A 126 -0.62 -11.79 -4.11
C PRO A 126 -1.01 -10.64 -3.15
N PHE A 127 -0.99 -10.80 -1.83
CA PHE A 127 -1.62 -9.85 -0.92
C PHE A 127 -0.87 -8.52 -0.79
N THR A 128 0.45 -8.53 -0.56
CA THR A 128 1.21 -7.27 -0.55
C THR A 128 1.41 -6.76 -1.96
N LEU A 129 1.98 -7.57 -2.85
CA LEU A 129 2.13 -7.26 -4.27
C LEU A 129 1.24 -8.20 -5.10
N PRO A 130 0.36 -7.69 -5.97
CA PRO A 130 0.09 -6.28 -6.27
C PRO A 130 -1.08 -5.67 -5.48
N LEU A 131 -1.77 -6.45 -4.61
CA LEU A 131 -3.09 -6.08 -4.09
C LEU A 131 -3.06 -4.85 -3.16
N THR A 132 -2.17 -4.83 -2.17
CA THR A 132 -2.11 -3.74 -1.18
C THR A 132 -1.12 -2.66 -1.59
N THR A 133 0.13 -3.03 -1.84
CA THR A 133 1.20 -2.10 -2.21
C THR A 133 1.55 -2.33 -3.68
N GLY A 134 0.60 -2.02 -4.56
CA GLY A 134 0.74 -2.18 -5.99
C GLY A 134 1.59 -1.08 -6.64
N PRO A 135 1.80 -1.15 -7.97
CA PRO A 135 2.60 -0.19 -8.74
C PRO A 135 2.17 1.27 -8.53
N GLY A 136 0.88 1.51 -8.31
CA GLY A 136 0.35 2.85 -8.02
C GLY A 136 0.85 3.41 -6.68
N ALA A 137 0.82 2.62 -5.62
CA ALA A 137 1.32 3.01 -4.31
C ALA A 137 2.84 3.23 -4.33
N ILE A 138 3.59 2.40 -5.06
CA ILE A 138 5.02 2.55 -5.31
C ILE A 138 5.30 3.89 -6.02
N ALA A 139 4.60 4.15 -7.14
CA ALA A 139 4.77 5.38 -7.91
C ALA A 139 4.49 6.64 -7.08
N VAL A 140 3.42 6.62 -6.30
CA VAL A 140 3.04 7.72 -5.40
C VAL A 140 4.10 7.93 -4.31
N THR A 141 4.58 6.85 -3.68
CA THR A 141 5.58 6.95 -2.61
C THR A 141 6.90 7.52 -3.12
N VAL A 142 7.37 7.05 -4.28
CA VAL A 142 8.56 7.62 -4.95
C VAL A 142 8.35 9.10 -5.27
N ALA A 143 7.17 9.46 -5.79
CA ALA A 143 6.84 10.84 -6.10
C ALA A 143 6.82 11.74 -4.86
N ILE A 144 6.32 11.26 -3.72
CA ILE A 144 6.37 11.97 -2.44
C ILE A 144 7.83 12.20 -2.03
N GLY A 145 8.67 11.16 -2.08
CA GLY A 145 10.08 11.24 -1.73
C GLY A 145 10.90 12.21 -2.60
N THR A 146 10.46 12.47 -3.83
CA THR A 146 11.12 13.43 -4.75
C THR A 146 10.56 14.84 -4.69
N THR A 147 9.34 15.03 -4.20
CA THR A 147 8.63 16.31 -4.26
C THR A 147 8.82 17.13 -2.98
N LEU A 148 8.88 16.47 -1.83
CA LEU A 148 9.02 17.14 -0.54
C LEU A 148 10.48 17.61 -0.32
N PRO A 149 10.69 18.84 0.20
CA PRO A 149 12.02 19.29 0.58
C PRO A 149 12.66 18.34 1.61
N TYR A 150 13.92 17.99 1.39
CA TYR A 150 14.70 17.15 2.31
C TYR A 150 15.06 17.92 3.58
N ASN A 151 14.12 17.98 4.51
CA ASN A 151 14.39 18.45 5.87
C ASN A 151 13.84 17.43 6.88
N PHE A 152 14.35 17.46 8.09
CA PHE A 152 13.99 16.51 9.15
C PHE A 152 12.48 16.51 9.44
N SER A 153 11.85 17.67 9.43
CA SER A 153 10.43 17.84 9.72
C SER A 153 9.55 17.14 8.68
N ASN A 154 9.82 17.33 7.39
CA ASN A 154 9.07 16.72 6.29
C ASN A 154 9.29 15.22 6.25
N LEU A 155 10.53 14.78 6.44
CA LEU A 155 10.86 13.36 6.46
C LEU A 155 10.15 12.63 7.62
N ALA A 156 10.20 13.20 8.81
CA ALA A 156 9.53 12.65 9.98
C ALA A 156 7.99 12.61 9.79
N GLY A 157 7.39 13.67 9.23
CA GLY A 157 5.97 13.70 8.91
C GLY A 157 5.57 12.64 7.89
N THR A 158 6.37 12.47 6.84
CA THR A 158 6.13 11.45 5.80
C THR A 158 6.27 10.03 6.35
N ILE A 159 7.30 9.76 7.15
CA ILE A 159 7.48 8.46 7.79
C ILE A 159 6.29 8.15 8.70
N LEU A 160 5.85 9.11 9.51
CA LEU A 160 4.69 8.93 10.37
C LEU A 160 3.41 8.66 9.55
N ALA A 161 3.24 9.31 8.41
CA ALA A 161 2.12 9.06 7.50
C ALA A 161 2.15 7.63 6.95
N ILE A 162 3.31 7.14 6.52
CA ILE A 162 3.48 5.74 6.07
C ILE A 162 3.15 4.78 7.21
N LEU A 163 3.65 5.02 8.41
CA LEU A 163 3.34 4.19 9.58
C LEU A 163 1.83 4.19 9.89
N ALA A 164 1.18 5.35 9.81
CA ALA A 164 -0.26 5.47 10.01
C ALA A 164 -1.05 4.68 8.94
N VAL A 165 -0.69 4.79 7.66
CA VAL A 165 -1.32 4.02 6.58
C VAL A 165 -1.11 2.52 6.77
N VAL A 166 0.09 2.08 7.16
CA VAL A 166 0.38 0.67 7.44
C VAL A 166 -0.40 0.17 8.66
N ALA A 167 -0.58 1.00 9.68
CA ALA A 167 -1.43 0.68 10.82
C ALA A 167 -2.90 0.51 10.39
N VAL A 168 -3.41 1.38 9.50
CA VAL A 168 -4.76 1.23 8.93
C VAL A 168 -4.87 -0.06 8.11
N ILE A 169 -3.88 -0.38 7.27
CA ILE A 169 -3.83 -1.67 6.54
C ILE A 169 -3.95 -2.83 7.54
N TRP A 170 -3.09 -2.84 8.56
CA TRP A 170 -3.09 -3.90 9.56
C TRP A 170 -4.43 -4.03 10.27
N LEU A 171 -5.03 -2.92 10.70
CA LEU A 171 -6.34 -2.91 11.36
C LEU A 171 -7.46 -3.43 10.44
N CYS A 172 -7.51 -2.95 9.19
CA CYS A 172 -8.52 -3.38 8.23
C CYS A 172 -8.41 -4.87 7.90
N PHE A 173 -7.19 -5.38 7.70
CA PHE A 173 -6.97 -6.80 7.39
C PHE A 173 -7.14 -7.71 8.61
N ARG A 174 -6.87 -7.19 9.81
CA ARG A 174 -7.01 -7.94 11.07
C ARG A 174 -8.46 -8.08 11.50
N TYR A 175 -9.27 -7.02 11.29
CA TYR A 175 -10.63 -6.92 11.79
C TYR A 175 -11.70 -6.80 10.69
N GLY A 176 -11.33 -6.95 9.42
CA GLY A 176 -12.23 -6.76 8.28
C GLY A 176 -13.35 -7.79 8.16
N ASP A 177 -13.35 -8.83 9.00
CA ASP A 177 -14.39 -9.86 9.10
C ASP A 177 -15.40 -9.60 10.22
N ARG A 178 -15.27 -8.50 10.96
CA ARG A 178 -16.14 -8.09 12.07
C ARG A 178 -16.95 -6.86 11.67
#